data_150a38d66be4a7c6fb5149c726d00d16
#
_entry.id   150a38d66be4a7c6fb5149c726d00d16
#
_cell.length_a   1.000
_cell.length_b   1.000
_cell.length_c   1.000
_cell.angle_alpha   90.00
_cell.angle_beta   90.00
_cell.angle_gamma   90.00
#
_symmetry.space_group_name_H-M   'P 1'
#
loop_
_entity.id
_entity.type
_entity.pdbx_description
1 polymer ?
#
loop_
_entity_poly.entity_id
_entity_poly.type
_entity_poly.pdbx_seq_one_letter_code
_entity_poly.pdbx_strand_id
1 'polypeptide(L)'
;MKRIMVLIFTLSIAFSSKAQSWQDACIGGWINGDGDAKIEIYKKDNKYYGKITWLREPNEEDGKPKLDDENPDESKQSQPIMGLVILKNFDFEDGYWKNGTIYDPKNGKTYKCEMWLDGKTGLKIRGYWGVVYRTETWTKAK
;
A
#
# COMPACT_ATOMS: atom_id res chain seq x y z
N MET A 1 -3.68 41.74 -58.46
CA MET A 1 -3.06 40.52 -57.92
C MET A 1 -3.53 40.32 -56.48
N LYS A 2 -4.42 39.36 -56.26
CA LYS A 2 -4.94 39.04 -54.90
C LYS A 2 -3.95 38.07 -54.22
N ARG A 3 -3.31 38.51 -53.12
CA ARG A 3 -2.46 37.65 -52.31
C ARG A 3 -3.37 36.83 -51.39
N ILE A 4 -3.42 35.53 -51.61
CA ILE A 4 -4.09 34.58 -50.74
C ILE A 4 -3.14 34.28 -49.56
N MET A 5 -3.51 34.75 -48.39
CA MET A 5 -2.80 34.47 -47.15
C MET A 5 -3.35 33.15 -46.59
N VAL A 6 -2.58 32.08 -46.73
CA VAL A 6 -2.92 30.77 -46.13
C VAL A 6 -2.52 30.79 -44.65
N LEU A 7 -3.51 30.84 -43.80
CA LEU A 7 -3.32 30.68 -42.34
C LEU A 7 -3.16 29.18 -42.04
N ILE A 8 -1.93 28.77 -41.74
CA ILE A 8 -1.65 27.41 -41.25
C ILE A 8 -1.99 27.42 -39.78
N PHE A 9 -3.10 26.79 -39.42
CA PHE A 9 -3.48 26.51 -38.03
C PHE A 9 -2.72 25.26 -37.59
N THR A 10 -1.61 25.44 -36.86
CA THR A 10 -0.91 24.34 -36.22
C THR A 10 -1.67 23.94 -34.95
N LEU A 11 -2.38 22.83 -35.01
CA LEU A 11 -3.05 22.22 -33.87
C LEU A 11 -1.98 21.57 -32.98
N SER A 12 -1.57 22.28 -31.94
CA SER A 12 -0.68 21.72 -30.90
C SER A 12 -1.47 20.74 -30.05
N ILE A 13 -1.31 19.45 -30.32
CA ILE A 13 -1.84 18.40 -29.46
C ILE A 13 -0.92 18.34 -28.23
N ALA A 14 -1.37 18.93 -27.13
CA ALA A 14 -0.72 18.79 -25.84
C ALA A 14 -0.95 17.36 -25.34
N PHE A 15 0.06 16.51 -25.50
CA PHE A 15 0.11 15.23 -24.78
C PHE A 15 0.34 15.54 -23.30
N SER A 16 -0.74 15.57 -22.51
CA SER A 16 -0.64 15.50 -21.06
C SER A 16 -0.15 14.09 -20.68
N SER A 17 1.17 13.90 -20.69
CA SER A 17 1.76 12.77 -20.00
C SER A 17 1.44 12.95 -18.52
N LYS A 18 0.53 12.14 -17.97
CA LYS A 18 0.38 12.01 -16.54
C LYS A 18 1.69 11.41 -16.02
N ALA A 19 2.64 12.28 -15.66
CA ALA A 19 3.79 11.85 -14.86
C ALA A 19 3.20 11.24 -13.60
N GLN A 20 3.38 9.91 -13.45
CA GLN A 20 2.99 9.22 -12.23
C GLN A 20 3.77 9.87 -11.10
N SER A 21 3.07 10.54 -10.19
CA SER A 21 3.71 11.26 -9.11
C SER A 21 4.46 10.26 -8.24
N TRP A 22 5.67 10.61 -7.81
CA TRP A 22 6.50 9.77 -6.93
C TRP A 22 5.75 9.29 -5.68
N GLN A 23 4.82 10.11 -5.20
CA GLN A 23 3.98 9.76 -4.04
C GLN A 23 3.09 8.54 -4.28
N ASP A 24 2.77 8.20 -5.52
CA ASP A 24 1.94 7.05 -5.87
C ASP A 24 2.76 5.79 -6.21
N ALA A 25 4.08 5.85 -6.08
CA ALA A 25 4.96 4.74 -6.44
C ALA A 25 4.79 3.49 -5.55
N CYS A 26 4.24 3.63 -4.34
CA CYS A 26 3.93 2.48 -3.49
C CYS A 26 2.62 1.78 -3.85
N ILE A 27 1.77 2.38 -4.70
CA ILE A 27 0.47 1.79 -5.07
C ILE A 27 0.70 0.51 -5.85
N GLY A 28 -0.03 -0.54 -5.46
CA GLY A 28 0.02 -1.86 -6.08
C GLY A 28 0.22 -2.98 -5.08
N GLY A 29 0.49 -4.18 -5.59
CA GLY A 29 0.64 -5.39 -4.79
C GLY A 29 2.07 -5.62 -4.31
N TRP A 30 2.19 -6.01 -3.06
CA TRP A 30 3.45 -6.32 -2.39
C TRP A 30 3.35 -7.64 -1.64
N ILE A 31 4.40 -8.45 -1.73
CA ILE A 31 4.55 -9.66 -0.91
C ILE A 31 5.32 -9.28 0.35
N ASN A 32 4.80 -9.63 1.51
CA ASN A 32 5.44 -9.34 2.80
C ASN A 32 6.78 -10.10 2.97
N GLY A 33 7.53 -9.71 4.02
CA GLY A 33 8.85 -10.26 4.28
C GLY A 33 8.90 -11.77 4.44
N ASP A 34 7.87 -12.37 5.04
CA ASP A 34 7.76 -13.83 5.22
C ASP A 34 7.23 -14.55 3.96
N GLY A 35 6.77 -13.81 2.96
CA GLY A 35 6.22 -14.36 1.73
C GLY A 35 4.88 -15.08 1.91
N ASP A 36 4.16 -14.83 2.98
CA ASP A 36 2.92 -15.52 3.35
C ASP A 36 1.65 -14.69 3.14
N ALA A 37 1.79 -13.43 2.77
CA ALA A 37 0.69 -12.53 2.46
C ALA A 37 1.03 -11.58 1.30
N LYS A 38 0.03 -11.25 0.52
CA LYS A 38 0.08 -10.15 -0.45
C LYS A 38 -0.79 -9.01 0.06
N ILE A 39 -0.22 -7.82 0.03
CA ILE A 39 -0.88 -6.59 0.45
C ILE A 39 -1.03 -5.67 -0.75
N GLU A 40 -2.23 -5.19 -1.01
CA GLU A 40 -2.52 -4.20 -2.03
C GLU A 40 -2.55 -2.82 -1.39
N ILE A 41 -1.60 -1.95 -1.79
CA ILE A 41 -1.55 -0.56 -1.36
C ILE A 41 -2.39 0.30 -2.32
N TYR A 42 -3.24 1.13 -1.76
CA TYR A 42 -4.14 2.03 -2.48
C TYR A 42 -4.23 3.40 -1.80
N LYS A 43 -4.72 4.37 -2.55
CA LYS A 43 -4.91 5.74 -2.08
C LYS A 43 -6.39 6.03 -1.90
N LYS A 44 -6.74 6.65 -0.78
CA LYS A 44 -8.08 7.11 -0.47
C LYS A 44 -8.00 8.43 0.32
N ASP A 45 -8.74 9.46 -0.12
CA ASP A 45 -8.77 10.77 0.54
C ASP A 45 -7.36 11.35 0.81
N ASN A 46 -6.48 11.28 -0.19
CA ASN A 46 -5.08 11.72 -0.11
C ASN A 46 -4.19 10.98 0.90
N LYS A 47 -4.65 9.85 1.43
CA LYS A 47 -3.87 8.99 2.32
C LYS A 47 -3.70 7.60 1.72
N TYR A 48 -2.68 6.89 2.19
CA TYR A 48 -2.37 5.56 1.69
C TYR A 48 -2.76 4.50 2.72
N TYR A 49 -3.30 3.41 2.21
CA TYR A 49 -3.81 2.26 2.94
C TYR A 49 -3.30 0.98 2.28
N GLY A 50 -3.34 -0.11 3.01
CA GLY A 50 -3.03 -1.42 2.46
C GLY A 50 -3.92 -2.50 3.04
N LYS A 51 -4.40 -3.39 2.17
CA LYS A 51 -5.27 -4.52 2.56
C LYS A 51 -4.66 -5.84 2.12
N ILE A 52 -4.91 -6.87 2.90
CA ILE A 52 -4.52 -8.23 2.56
C ILE A 52 -5.41 -8.75 1.42
N THR A 53 -4.80 -9.15 0.30
CA THR A 53 -5.49 -9.67 -0.87
C THR A 53 -5.18 -11.13 -1.16
N TRP A 54 -4.18 -11.68 -0.50
CA TRP A 54 -3.82 -13.09 -0.60
C TRP A 54 -3.08 -13.54 0.66
N LEU A 55 -3.34 -14.79 1.06
CA LEU A 55 -2.63 -15.49 2.14
C LEU A 55 -2.18 -16.85 1.61
N ARG A 56 -0.97 -17.29 1.98
CA ARG A 56 -0.47 -18.62 1.66
C ARG A 56 -1.34 -19.70 2.30
N GLU A 57 -1.75 -19.47 3.53
CA GLU A 57 -2.62 -20.35 4.33
C GLU A 57 -3.86 -19.57 4.77
N PRO A 58 -4.88 -19.44 3.88
CA PRO A 58 -6.04 -18.60 4.19
C PRO A 58 -7.01 -19.23 5.18
N ASN A 59 -6.92 -20.55 5.39
CA ASN A 59 -7.87 -21.32 6.20
C ASN A 59 -7.19 -21.99 7.40
N GLU A 60 -7.98 -22.23 8.44
CA GLU A 60 -7.63 -23.10 9.55
C GLU A 60 -7.61 -24.58 9.13
N GLU A 61 -7.12 -25.47 9.99
CA GLU A 61 -7.06 -26.93 9.73
C GLU A 61 -8.44 -27.53 9.41
N ASP A 62 -9.51 -26.98 9.98
CA ASP A 62 -10.89 -27.40 9.71
C ASP A 62 -11.47 -26.88 8.38
N GLY A 63 -10.68 -26.13 7.61
CA GLY A 63 -11.07 -25.54 6.32
C GLY A 63 -11.83 -24.23 6.41
N LYS A 64 -12.10 -23.72 7.61
CA LYS A 64 -12.75 -22.41 7.81
C LYS A 64 -11.76 -21.27 7.60
N PRO A 65 -12.20 -20.11 7.07
CA PRO A 65 -11.33 -18.95 6.91
C PRO A 65 -10.70 -18.51 8.25
N LYS A 66 -9.43 -18.14 8.21
CA LYS A 66 -8.76 -17.50 9.36
C LYS A 66 -9.43 -16.18 9.68
N LEU A 67 -9.76 -15.98 10.93
CA LEU A 67 -10.39 -14.77 11.44
C LEU A 67 -9.39 -13.94 12.24
N ASP A 68 -9.71 -12.66 12.42
CA ASP A 68 -8.94 -11.71 13.21
C ASP A 68 -9.21 -11.88 14.72
N ASP A 69 -9.05 -13.10 15.21
CA ASP A 69 -9.41 -13.53 16.57
C ASP A 69 -8.53 -12.94 17.67
N GLU A 70 -7.34 -12.42 17.34
CA GLU A 70 -6.47 -11.68 18.25
C GLU A 70 -6.80 -10.19 18.34
N ASN A 71 -7.81 -9.70 17.60
CA ASN A 71 -8.19 -8.29 17.64
C ASN A 71 -8.60 -7.88 19.05
N PRO A 72 -8.05 -6.78 19.61
CA PRO A 72 -8.42 -6.30 20.95
C PRO A 72 -9.87 -5.81 21.04
N ASP A 73 -10.50 -5.49 19.91
CA ASP A 73 -11.92 -5.19 19.79
C ASP A 73 -12.68 -6.49 19.47
N GLU A 74 -13.38 -7.03 20.47
CA GLU A 74 -14.12 -8.30 20.35
C GLU A 74 -15.16 -8.26 19.20
N SER A 75 -15.72 -7.10 18.89
CA SER A 75 -16.67 -6.94 17.79
C SER A 75 -16.06 -7.16 16.40
N LYS A 76 -14.72 -7.15 16.30
CA LYS A 76 -13.95 -7.34 15.05
C LYS A 76 -13.33 -8.72 14.94
N GLN A 77 -13.37 -9.55 15.98
CA GLN A 77 -12.72 -10.86 16.00
C GLN A 77 -13.33 -11.86 15.00
N SER A 78 -14.55 -11.63 14.53
CA SER A 78 -15.20 -12.45 13.51
C SER A 78 -14.91 -12.02 12.07
N GLN A 79 -14.11 -10.97 11.87
CA GLN A 79 -13.71 -10.52 10.54
C GLN A 79 -12.67 -11.47 9.95
N PRO A 80 -12.77 -11.86 8.67
CA PRO A 80 -11.72 -12.62 8.00
C PRO A 80 -10.41 -11.80 7.94
N ILE A 81 -9.26 -12.48 8.07
CA ILE A 81 -7.95 -11.86 7.82
C ILE A 81 -7.83 -11.50 6.33
N MET A 82 -8.36 -12.34 5.44
CA MET A 82 -8.45 -12.01 4.03
C MET A 82 -9.30 -10.75 3.80
N GLY A 83 -8.74 -9.73 3.16
CA GLY A 83 -9.39 -8.44 2.93
C GLY A 83 -9.20 -7.40 4.03
N LEU A 84 -8.53 -7.77 5.13
CA LEU A 84 -8.31 -6.88 6.26
C LEU A 84 -7.38 -5.72 5.87
N VAL A 85 -7.77 -4.49 6.22
CA VAL A 85 -6.93 -3.31 6.07
C VAL A 85 -5.94 -3.26 7.22
N ILE A 86 -4.66 -3.46 6.91
CA ILE A 86 -3.58 -3.51 7.90
C ILE A 86 -2.66 -2.28 7.89
N LEU A 87 -2.56 -1.58 6.75
CA LEU A 87 -1.85 -0.31 6.64
C LEU A 87 -2.85 0.82 6.57
N LYS A 88 -2.70 1.86 7.41
CA LYS A 88 -3.67 2.95 7.50
C LYS A 88 -3.01 4.32 7.63
N ASN A 89 -3.63 5.30 6.98
CA ASN A 89 -3.45 6.73 7.21
C ASN A 89 -2.05 7.28 6.92
N PHE A 90 -1.33 6.73 5.94
CA PHE A 90 -0.02 7.26 5.57
C PHE A 90 -0.14 8.55 4.76
N ASP A 91 0.71 9.51 5.10
CA ASP A 91 1.01 10.70 4.30
C ASP A 91 2.34 10.51 3.56
N PHE A 92 2.47 11.12 2.39
CA PHE A 92 3.75 11.13 1.68
C PHE A 92 4.50 12.43 1.95
N GLU A 93 5.76 12.32 2.42
CA GLU A 93 6.62 13.47 2.72
C GLU A 93 8.08 13.07 2.49
N ASP A 94 8.79 13.84 1.65
CA ASP A 94 10.23 13.71 1.41
C ASP A 94 10.69 12.28 1.05
N GLY A 95 9.92 11.57 0.23
CA GLY A 95 10.23 10.21 -0.22
C GLY A 95 9.80 9.10 0.74
N TYR A 96 9.12 9.44 1.82
CA TYR A 96 8.61 8.50 2.82
C TYR A 96 7.09 8.57 2.92
N TRP A 97 6.45 7.43 3.12
CA TRP A 97 5.07 7.35 3.58
C TRP A 97 5.11 7.26 5.10
N LYS A 98 4.66 8.32 5.78
CA LYS A 98 4.78 8.54 7.22
C LYS A 98 3.44 8.66 7.91
N ASN A 99 3.48 8.72 9.25
CA ASN A 99 2.33 8.98 10.11
C ASN A 99 1.23 7.91 10.02
N GLY A 100 1.54 6.78 9.45
CA GLY A 100 0.62 5.67 9.35
C GLY A 100 0.81 4.65 10.47
N THR A 101 -0.01 3.62 10.40
CA THR A 101 0.04 2.47 11.29
C THR A 101 0.04 1.16 10.52
N ILE A 102 0.61 0.13 11.12
CA ILE A 102 0.50 -1.25 10.67
C ILE A 102 -0.11 -2.11 11.77
N TYR A 103 -1.14 -2.86 11.41
CA TYR A 103 -1.78 -3.83 12.29
C TYR A 103 -1.25 -5.24 12.00
N ASP A 104 -0.88 -5.97 13.04
CA ASP A 104 -0.46 -7.36 12.95
C ASP A 104 -1.55 -8.29 13.50
N PRO A 105 -2.29 -9.00 12.61
CA PRO A 105 -3.36 -9.90 13.07
C PRO A 105 -2.86 -11.12 13.82
N LYS A 106 -1.55 -11.45 13.75
CA LYS A 106 -0.97 -12.57 14.50
C LYS A 106 -0.92 -12.32 16.01
N ASN A 107 -0.85 -11.06 16.43
CA ASN A 107 -0.78 -10.67 17.83
C ASN A 107 -1.81 -9.60 18.24
N GLY A 108 -2.59 -9.08 17.31
CA GLY A 108 -3.60 -8.05 17.57
C GLY A 108 -3.05 -6.67 17.90
N LYS A 109 -1.78 -6.40 17.63
CA LYS A 109 -1.14 -5.13 17.96
C LYS A 109 -1.06 -4.21 16.73
N THR A 110 -1.17 -2.91 17.01
CA THR A 110 -0.99 -1.84 16.02
C THR A 110 0.26 -1.05 16.36
N TYR A 111 1.12 -0.85 15.36
CA TYR A 111 2.39 -0.15 15.49
C TYR A 111 2.36 1.12 14.65
N LYS A 112 3.01 2.17 15.12
CA LYS A 112 3.38 3.31 14.24
C LYS A 112 4.28 2.79 13.12
N CYS A 113 4.07 3.29 11.93
CA CYS A 113 4.73 2.74 10.74
C CYS A 113 5.16 3.84 9.77
N GLU A 114 6.28 3.61 9.13
CA GLU A 114 6.70 4.35 7.95
C GLU A 114 7.22 3.40 6.89
N MET A 115 7.17 3.85 5.63
CA MET A 115 7.57 3.07 4.47
C MET A 115 8.43 3.92 3.54
N TRP A 116 9.32 3.26 2.78
CA TRP A 116 10.08 3.89 1.69
C TRP A 116 10.48 2.85 0.66
N LEU A 117 10.70 3.30 -0.57
CA LEU A 117 11.14 2.41 -1.64
C LEU A 117 12.60 1.99 -1.43
N ASP A 118 12.87 0.74 -1.74
CA ASP A 118 14.21 0.14 -1.81
C ASP A 118 14.44 -0.39 -3.23
N GLY A 119 14.98 0.47 -4.08
CA GLY A 119 15.08 0.19 -5.50
C GLY A 119 13.73 0.16 -6.21
N LYS A 120 13.65 -0.58 -7.33
CA LYS A 120 12.45 -0.66 -8.19
C LYS A 120 11.42 -1.68 -7.71
N THR A 121 11.85 -2.67 -6.93
CA THR A 121 11.04 -3.84 -6.58
C THR A 121 10.91 -4.08 -5.09
N GLY A 122 11.54 -3.26 -4.27
CA GLY A 122 11.52 -3.35 -2.82
C GLY A 122 10.74 -2.20 -2.16
N LEU A 123 10.07 -2.50 -1.08
CA LEU A 123 9.42 -1.54 -0.19
C LEU A 123 9.82 -1.87 1.24
N LYS A 124 10.50 -0.94 1.90
CA LYS A 124 10.84 -1.06 3.32
C LYS A 124 9.64 -0.65 4.16
N ILE A 125 9.31 -1.50 5.12
CA ILE A 125 8.23 -1.28 6.10
C ILE A 125 8.87 -1.28 7.47
N ARG A 126 8.73 -0.20 8.21
CA ARG A 126 9.28 -0.07 9.56
C ARG A 126 8.17 0.19 10.57
N GLY A 127 8.00 -0.75 11.48
CA GLY A 127 7.10 -0.62 12.62
C GLY A 127 7.85 -0.17 13.87
N TYR A 128 7.24 0.67 14.68
CA TYR A 128 7.81 1.21 15.90
C TYR A 128 7.00 0.83 17.13
N TRP A 129 7.70 0.41 18.16
CA TRP A 129 7.14 0.24 19.49
C TRP A 129 7.99 1.04 20.49
N GLY A 130 7.55 2.24 20.85
CA GLY A 130 8.36 3.19 21.59
C GLY A 130 9.64 3.54 20.82
N VAL A 131 10.80 3.31 21.43
CA VAL A 131 12.12 3.56 20.82
C VAL A 131 12.65 2.35 20.03
N VAL A 132 11.99 1.21 20.12
CA VAL A 132 12.35 -0.02 19.40
C VAL A 132 11.64 -0.05 18.06
N TYR A 133 12.34 -0.50 17.01
CA TYR A 133 11.74 -0.66 15.70
C TYR A 133 12.21 -1.95 15.03
N ARG A 134 11.39 -2.42 14.10
CA ARG A 134 11.72 -3.52 13.19
C ARG A 134 11.45 -3.10 11.76
N THR A 135 12.37 -3.40 10.86
CA THR A 135 12.25 -3.12 9.42
C THR A 135 12.17 -4.43 8.65
N GLU A 136 11.16 -4.54 7.80
CA GLU A 136 11.01 -5.63 6.82
C GLU A 136 11.20 -5.08 5.42
N THR A 137 11.53 -5.96 4.48
CA THR A 137 11.50 -5.66 3.05
C THR A 137 10.37 -6.45 2.41
N TRP A 138 9.42 -5.73 1.81
CA TRP A 138 8.40 -6.31 0.97
C TRP A 138 8.83 -6.24 -0.49
N THR A 139 8.46 -7.23 -1.28
CA THR A 139 8.83 -7.30 -2.70
C THR A 139 7.60 -7.08 -3.57
N LYS A 140 7.79 -6.40 -4.69
CA LYS A 140 6.70 -6.12 -5.62
C LYS A 140 6.11 -7.43 -6.15
N ALA A 141 4.79 -7.57 -6.03
CA ALA A 141 4.08 -8.72 -6.58
C ALA A 141 4.06 -8.64 -8.13
N LYS A 142 4.27 -9.79 -8.78
CA LYS A 142 4.19 -9.93 -10.23
C LYS A 142 2.74 -10.05 -10.68
#